data_8deb151bc83bd5d9ce9cc74e9a1fe7c7
#
_entry.id   8deb151bc83bd5d9ce9cc74e9a1fe7c7
#
_cell.length_a   1.000
_cell.length_b   1.000
_cell.length_c   1.000
_cell.angle_alpha   90.00
_cell.angle_beta   90.00
_cell.angle_gamma   90.00
#
_symmetry.space_group_name_H-M   'P 1'
#
loop_
_entity.id
_entity.type
_entity.pdbx_description
1 polymer ?
#
loop_
_entity_poly.entity_id
_entity_poly.type
_entity_poly.pdbx_seq_one_letter_code
_entity_poly.pdbx_strand_id
1 'polypeptide(L)'
;MKQIAILGSTGSIGTQALQVIEEHPDQYEAYVLPANNRVEELIAQARRFKPAAVVIANESKYTQLKEALADLPIKVYAGADALCQIVTENPIDMVLTAMVGYAGLKPTMNAIRARKPIALANKETLVVAGELINDLARFSGVPILPVDSEHSAVFQCLAGEIGNQIEKVILTASGGPFRTCTMEQLTTVTKAQALKHPNWDMGAKITIDSASMMNKGFEVIEAKWLFGVRPDQIEVVVHPQSVIHSMVQFEDGAVKAQLGMPDMRLPIQYAFSYPDRLKASFPRLDFKLCTELTFEQPDTTRFRNLALAYEALHRAGNMPCIVNAANEVVVAAFLQDKISFLGMSEVIEKTMSRVSYLQKPTYEDYVATDAEARRIAEELI
;
A
#
# COMPACT_ATOMS: atom_id res chain seq x y z
N MET A 1 10.13 2.70 -24.73
CA MET A 1 9.46 1.68 -23.88
C MET A 1 10.00 1.84 -22.48
N LYS A 2 9.13 2.09 -21.46
CA LYS A 2 9.58 2.25 -20.07
C LYS A 2 9.95 0.90 -19.45
N GLN A 3 11.12 0.84 -18.82
CA GLN A 3 11.63 -0.32 -18.10
C GLN A 3 11.14 -0.29 -16.65
N ILE A 4 10.26 -1.20 -16.29
CA ILE A 4 9.61 -1.23 -14.96
C ILE A 4 10.21 -2.32 -14.08
N ALA A 5 10.67 -1.96 -12.88
CA ALA A 5 10.97 -2.91 -11.82
C ALA A 5 9.73 -3.08 -10.93
N ILE A 6 9.27 -4.33 -10.70
CA ILE A 6 8.03 -4.61 -9.96
C ILE A 6 8.36 -5.30 -8.65
N LEU A 7 8.61 -4.55 -7.57
CA LEU A 7 8.89 -5.12 -6.25
C LEU A 7 7.66 -5.86 -5.70
N GLY A 8 7.75 -7.19 -5.59
CA GLY A 8 6.61 -8.03 -5.21
C GLY A 8 5.77 -8.49 -6.40
N SER A 9 6.40 -8.88 -7.51
CA SER A 9 5.76 -9.24 -8.78
C SER A 9 4.73 -10.36 -8.67
N THR A 10 4.89 -11.29 -7.73
CA THR A 10 3.97 -12.42 -7.50
C THR A 10 2.81 -12.08 -6.56
N GLY A 11 2.75 -10.87 -6.01
CA GLY A 11 1.64 -10.38 -5.20
C GLY A 11 0.44 -9.91 -6.03
N SER A 12 -0.68 -9.58 -5.38
CA SER A 12 -1.91 -9.12 -6.05
C SER A 12 -1.66 -7.89 -6.94
N ILE A 13 -0.94 -6.88 -6.47
CA ILE A 13 -0.61 -5.69 -7.26
C ILE A 13 0.40 -6.01 -8.36
N GLY A 14 1.43 -6.82 -8.05
CA GLY A 14 2.46 -7.17 -9.03
C GLY A 14 1.91 -7.97 -10.22
N THR A 15 0.98 -8.90 -9.98
CA THR A 15 0.33 -9.67 -11.06
C THR A 15 -0.56 -8.77 -11.92
N GLN A 16 -1.28 -7.82 -11.33
CA GLN A 16 -2.08 -6.85 -12.06
C GLN A 16 -1.21 -5.85 -12.84
N ALA A 17 -0.05 -5.47 -12.31
CA ALA A 17 0.92 -4.65 -13.03
C ALA A 17 1.46 -5.36 -14.29
N LEU A 18 1.72 -6.67 -14.19
CA LEU A 18 2.11 -7.46 -15.34
C LEU A 18 0.99 -7.57 -16.40
N GLN A 19 -0.29 -7.60 -16.00
CA GLN A 19 -1.41 -7.52 -16.94
C GLN A 19 -1.46 -6.16 -17.66
N VAL A 20 -1.18 -5.06 -16.96
CA VAL A 20 -1.07 -3.71 -17.56
C VAL A 20 0.06 -3.66 -18.58
N ILE A 21 1.23 -4.23 -18.25
CA ILE A 21 2.37 -4.31 -19.18
C ILE A 21 2.02 -5.15 -20.41
N GLU A 22 1.33 -6.25 -20.23
CA GLU A 22 0.90 -7.13 -21.31
C GLU A 22 -0.13 -6.48 -22.26
N GLU A 23 -0.99 -5.60 -21.72
CA GLU A 23 -1.94 -4.82 -22.53
C GLU A 23 -1.25 -3.70 -23.35
N HIS A 24 -0.06 -3.24 -22.91
CA HIS A 24 0.70 -2.16 -23.53
C HIS A 24 2.17 -2.54 -23.83
N PRO A 25 2.43 -3.58 -24.61
CA PRO A 25 3.78 -4.11 -24.82
C PRO A 25 4.69 -3.16 -25.64
N ASP A 26 4.13 -2.17 -26.31
CA ASP A 26 4.82 -1.09 -27.01
C ASP A 26 5.23 0.06 -26.07
N GLN A 27 4.63 0.17 -24.89
CA GLN A 27 4.86 1.23 -23.90
C GLN A 27 5.76 0.77 -22.75
N TYR A 28 5.58 -0.48 -22.27
CA TYR A 28 6.18 -0.99 -21.04
C TYR A 28 6.88 -2.32 -21.22
N GLU A 29 7.93 -2.51 -20.44
CA GLU A 29 8.63 -3.79 -20.28
C GLU A 29 8.84 -4.10 -18.79
N ALA A 30 8.61 -5.35 -18.40
CA ALA A 30 8.95 -5.84 -17.07
C ALA A 30 10.46 -6.12 -17.01
N TYR A 31 11.25 -5.19 -16.47
CA TYR A 31 12.71 -5.27 -16.50
C TYR A 31 13.27 -6.08 -15.33
N VAL A 32 12.73 -5.92 -14.12
CA VAL A 32 13.14 -6.67 -12.92
C VAL A 32 11.90 -7.22 -12.21
N LEU A 33 11.89 -8.51 -11.93
CA LEU A 33 10.81 -9.20 -11.21
C LEU A 33 11.34 -9.85 -9.92
N PRO A 34 11.14 -9.25 -8.76
CA PRO A 34 11.43 -9.86 -7.47
C PRO A 34 10.22 -10.53 -6.85
N ALA A 35 10.49 -11.62 -6.12
CA ALA A 35 9.54 -12.28 -5.23
C ALA A 35 10.20 -12.67 -3.90
N ASN A 36 9.41 -12.98 -2.87
CA ASN A 36 9.95 -13.45 -1.59
C ASN A 36 10.10 -14.97 -1.58
N ASN A 37 8.99 -15.72 -1.52
CA ASN A 37 8.97 -17.19 -1.38
C ASN A 37 8.35 -17.92 -2.58
N ARG A 38 7.59 -17.22 -3.42
CA ARG A 38 6.80 -17.82 -4.51
C ARG A 38 7.66 -18.06 -5.74
N VAL A 39 8.54 -19.04 -5.65
CA VAL A 39 9.52 -19.31 -6.70
C VAL A 39 8.87 -19.83 -7.99
N GLU A 40 7.84 -20.66 -7.90
CA GLU A 40 7.16 -21.23 -9.07
C GLU A 40 6.45 -20.15 -9.89
N GLU A 41 5.74 -19.23 -9.22
CA GLU A 41 5.10 -18.10 -9.89
C GLU A 41 6.15 -17.17 -10.50
N LEU A 42 7.28 -16.93 -9.82
CA LEU A 42 8.37 -16.12 -10.36
C LEU A 42 8.99 -16.76 -11.61
N ILE A 43 9.19 -18.08 -11.62
CA ILE A 43 9.66 -18.82 -12.80
C ILE A 43 8.67 -18.65 -13.97
N ALA A 44 7.37 -18.83 -13.72
CA ALA A 44 6.35 -18.65 -14.73
C ALA A 44 6.32 -17.22 -15.31
N GLN A 45 6.42 -16.20 -14.43
CA GLN A 45 6.52 -14.80 -14.84
C GLN A 45 7.79 -14.52 -15.64
N ALA A 46 8.94 -15.04 -15.19
CA ALA A 46 10.22 -14.86 -15.87
C ALA A 46 10.21 -15.48 -17.29
N ARG A 47 9.65 -16.66 -17.45
CA ARG A 47 9.51 -17.31 -18.76
C ARG A 47 8.57 -16.55 -19.70
N ARG A 48 7.49 -15.95 -19.16
CA ARG A 48 6.49 -15.21 -19.95
C ARG A 48 7.00 -13.82 -20.35
N PHE A 49 7.51 -13.04 -19.38
CA PHE A 49 7.88 -11.64 -19.59
C PHE A 49 9.35 -11.42 -19.94
N LYS A 50 10.20 -12.44 -19.77
CA LYS A 50 11.64 -12.43 -20.10
C LYS A 50 12.37 -11.19 -19.56
N PRO A 51 12.26 -10.90 -18.24
CA PRO A 51 12.93 -9.74 -17.66
C PRO A 51 14.46 -9.85 -17.79
N ALA A 52 15.15 -8.72 -17.66
CA ALA A 52 16.61 -8.72 -17.60
C ALA A 52 17.14 -9.42 -16.34
N ALA A 53 16.38 -9.32 -15.23
CA ALA A 53 16.76 -9.98 -13.97
C ALA A 53 15.54 -10.39 -13.14
N VAL A 54 15.75 -11.43 -12.31
CA VAL A 54 14.84 -11.84 -11.24
C VAL A 54 15.58 -11.90 -9.91
N VAL A 55 14.87 -11.62 -8.82
CA VAL A 55 15.41 -11.70 -7.44
C VAL A 55 14.49 -12.53 -6.57
N ILE A 56 15.01 -13.54 -5.88
CA ILE A 56 14.29 -14.27 -4.84
C ILE A 56 14.82 -13.86 -3.47
N ALA A 57 13.97 -13.23 -2.63
CA ALA A 57 14.45 -12.76 -1.32
C ALA A 57 14.79 -13.92 -0.38
N ASN A 58 14.07 -15.03 -0.46
CA ASN A 58 14.43 -16.26 0.26
C ASN A 58 15.58 -16.97 -0.45
N GLU A 59 16.78 -16.86 0.10
CA GLU A 59 18.00 -17.43 -0.46
C GLU A 59 17.95 -18.95 -0.61
N SER A 60 17.18 -19.67 0.20
CA SER A 60 17.02 -21.13 0.08
C SER A 60 16.38 -21.57 -1.23
N LYS A 61 15.74 -20.66 -1.97
CA LYS A 61 15.11 -20.88 -3.27
C LYS A 61 15.99 -20.51 -4.47
N TYR A 62 17.19 -20.00 -4.24
CA TYR A 62 18.08 -19.52 -5.30
C TYR A 62 18.43 -20.60 -6.33
N THR A 63 18.86 -21.77 -5.87
CA THR A 63 19.29 -22.88 -6.74
C THR A 63 18.13 -23.32 -7.65
N GLN A 64 16.95 -23.51 -7.07
CA GLN A 64 15.74 -23.88 -7.82
C GLN A 64 15.42 -22.85 -8.91
N LEU A 65 15.45 -21.55 -8.58
CA LEU A 65 15.18 -20.48 -9.52
C LEU A 65 16.22 -20.44 -10.65
N LYS A 66 17.50 -20.52 -10.28
CA LYS A 66 18.63 -20.46 -11.22
C LYS A 66 18.62 -21.62 -12.21
N GLU A 67 18.41 -22.85 -11.73
CA GLU A 67 18.33 -24.04 -12.60
C GLU A 67 17.12 -23.98 -13.54
N ALA A 68 15.96 -23.54 -13.03
CA ALA A 68 14.74 -23.43 -13.83
C ALA A 68 14.81 -22.35 -14.93
N LEU A 69 15.73 -21.40 -14.86
CA LEU A 69 15.92 -20.33 -15.84
C LEU A 69 17.26 -20.42 -16.58
N ALA A 70 17.98 -21.54 -16.48
CA ALA A 70 19.32 -21.70 -17.05
C ALA A 70 19.37 -21.62 -18.58
N ASP A 71 18.23 -21.89 -19.25
CA ASP A 71 18.03 -21.82 -20.68
C ASP A 71 17.74 -20.41 -21.22
N LEU A 72 17.56 -19.42 -20.33
CA LEU A 72 17.19 -18.05 -20.67
C LEU A 72 18.31 -17.05 -20.30
N PRO A 73 18.47 -15.95 -21.03
CA PRO A 73 19.47 -14.92 -20.72
C PRO A 73 19.00 -13.99 -19.60
N ILE A 74 18.50 -14.55 -18.49
CA ILE A 74 17.97 -13.83 -17.33
C ILE A 74 18.98 -13.92 -16.18
N LYS A 75 19.35 -12.79 -15.61
CA LYS A 75 20.18 -12.75 -14.41
C LYS A 75 19.37 -13.15 -13.19
N VAL A 76 19.90 -14.04 -12.36
CA VAL A 76 19.24 -14.55 -11.17
C VAL A 76 20.01 -14.12 -9.93
N TYR A 77 19.32 -13.45 -9.00
CA TYR A 77 19.87 -12.97 -7.73
C TYR A 77 19.06 -13.48 -6.56
N ALA A 78 19.64 -13.46 -5.36
CA ALA A 78 18.96 -13.83 -4.12
C ALA A 78 19.32 -12.89 -2.96
N GLY A 79 18.41 -12.83 -1.97
CA GLY A 79 18.59 -12.10 -0.73
C GLY A 79 18.04 -10.67 -0.75
N ALA A 80 17.85 -10.11 0.45
CA ALA A 80 17.29 -8.77 0.63
C ALA A 80 18.24 -7.67 0.13
N ASP A 81 19.55 -7.87 0.24
CA ASP A 81 20.52 -6.89 -0.24
C ASP A 81 20.59 -6.85 -1.76
N ALA A 82 20.45 -7.99 -2.44
CA ALA A 82 20.32 -8.04 -3.90
C ALA A 82 19.07 -7.26 -4.36
N LEU A 83 17.94 -7.40 -3.65
CA LEU A 83 16.73 -6.63 -3.90
C LEU A 83 16.97 -5.12 -3.77
N CYS A 84 17.71 -4.70 -2.73
CA CYS A 84 18.03 -3.30 -2.52
C CYS A 84 19.01 -2.72 -3.56
N GLN A 85 19.86 -3.56 -4.15
CA GLN A 85 20.82 -3.15 -5.18
C GLN A 85 20.18 -3.09 -6.56
N ILE A 86 19.39 -4.10 -6.94
CA ILE A 86 18.83 -4.22 -8.29
C ILE A 86 17.95 -3.03 -8.69
N VAL A 87 17.25 -2.41 -7.74
CA VAL A 87 16.39 -1.24 -8.01
C VAL A 87 17.18 0.02 -8.41
N THR A 88 18.51 0.00 -8.26
CA THR A 88 19.40 1.11 -8.63
C THR A 88 19.94 1.01 -10.05
N GLU A 89 19.67 -0.09 -10.76
CA GLU A 89 20.16 -0.32 -12.11
C GLU A 89 19.75 0.78 -13.10
N ASN A 90 20.71 1.23 -13.92
CA ASN A 90 20.50 2.37 -14.84
C ASN A 90 19.31 2.21 -15.79
N PRO A 91 19.07 1.05 -16.42
CA PRO A 91 17.97 0.90 -17.38
C PRO A 91 16.58 1.04 -16.79
N ILE A 92 16.42 0.95 -15.46
CA ILE A 92 15.10 1.08 -14.81
C ILE A 92 14.61 2.52 -14.92
N ASP A 93 13.46 2.72 -15.54
CA ASP A 93 12.80 4.02 -15.67
C ASP A 93 11.83 4.31 -14.52
N MET A 94 11.27 3.27 -13.89
CA MET A 94 10.32 3.40 -12.78
C MET A 94 10.34 2.13 -11.91
N VAL A 95 10.12 2.31 -10.61
CA VAL A 95 9.97 1.21 -9.65
C VAL A 95 8.55 1.19 -9.10
N LEU A 96 7.82 0.10 -9.35
CA LEU A 96 6.57 -0.21 -8.64
C LEU A 96 6.90 -0.89 -7.32
N THR A 97 6.54 -0.25 -6.21
CA THR A 97 6.74 -0.81 -4.86
C THR A 97 5.46 -1.50 -4.39
N ALA A 98 5.36 -2.81 -4.62
CA ALA A 98 4.19 -3.63 -4.29
C ALA A 98 4.51 -4.72 -3.24
N MET A 99 5.52 -4.49 -2.44
CA MET A 99 5.84 -5.32 -1.26
C MET A 99 4.87 -5.02 -0.13
N VAL A 100 4.66 -5.98 0.76
CA VAL A 100 3.77 -5.82 1.91
C VAL A 100 4.57 -5.40 3.14
N GLY A 101 4.05 -4.43 3.89
CA GLY A 101 4.57 -4.03 5.19
C GLY A 101 5.90 -3.28 5.15
N TYR A 102 6.58 -3.30 6.29
CA TYR A 102 7.85 -2.60 6.54
C TYR A 102 8.98 -2.93 5.53
N ALA A 103 8.98 -4.16 4.99
CA ALA A 103 10.05 -4.65 4.11
C ALA A 103 10.25 -3.82 2.83
N GLY A 104 9.25 -3.05 2.42
CA GLY A 104 9.33 -2.17 1.26
C GLY A 104 10.14 -0.89 1.47
N LEU A 105 10.41 -0.48 2.72
CA LEU A 105 11.02 0.82 3.04
C LEU A 105 12.45 0.95 2.45
N LYS A 106 13.36 0.04 2.78
CA LYS A 106 14.78 0.11 2.36
C LYS A 106 14.95 0.07 0.82
N PRO A 107 14.29 -0.85 0.08
CA PRO A 107 14.37 -0.85 -1.38
C PRO A 107 13.80 0.43 -2.01
N THR A 108 12.71 0.98 -1.47
CA THR A 108 12.12 2.24 -1.94
C THR A 108 13.09 3.41 -1.74
N MET A 109 13.72 3.51 -0.58
CA MET A 109 14.76 4.54 -0.33
C MET A 109 15.92 4.44 -1.31
N ASN A 110 16.38 3.22 -1.62
CA ASN A 110 17.47 3.01 -2.56
C ASN A 110 17.09 3.40 -4.00
N ALA A 111 15.87 3.07 -4.42
CA ALA A 111 15.34 3.49 -5.71
C ALA A 111 15.27 5.02 -5.83
N ILE A 112 14.78 5.72 -4.78
CA ILE A 112 14.73 7.19 -4.75
C ILE A 112 16.14 7.80 -4.80
N ARG A 113 17.12 7.26 -4.03
CA ARG A 113 18.54 7.69 -4.08
C ARG A 113 19.14 7.52 -5.46
N ALA A 114 18.75 6.46 -6.18
CA ALA A 114 19.14 6.22 -7.57
C ALA A 114 18.31 7.04 -8.58
N ARG A 115 17.49 8.01 -8.11
CA ARG A 115 16.64 8.89 -8.91
C ARG A 115 15.62 8.16 -9.78
N LYS A 116 15.07 7.03 -9.28
CA LYS A 116 14.02 6.29 -9.98
C LYS A 116 12.65 6.80 -9.52
N PRO A 117 11.76 7.23 -10.46
CA PRO A 117 10.35 7.47 -10.17
C PRO A 117 9.71 6.27 -9.47
N ILE A 118 8.85 6.56 -8.49
CA ILE A 118 8.20 5.52 -7.68
C ILE A 118 6.71 5.49 -8.02
N ALA A 119 6.21 4.32 -8.43
CA ALA A 119 4.79 3.99 -8.38
C ALA A 119 4.54 3.29 -7.02
N LEU A 120 3.93 4.00 -6.08
CA LEU A 120 3.84 3.56 -4.69
C LEU A 120 2.54 2.80 -4.42
N ALA A 121 2.63 1.49 -4.24
CA ALA A 121 1.54 0.65 -3.75
C ALA A 121 1.75 0.18 -2.30
N ASN A 122 2.98 0.20 -1.80
CA ASN A 122 3.32 -0.12 -0.42
C ASN A 122 3.14 1.11 0.47
N LYS A 123 1.93 1.31 0.98
CA LYS A 123 1.59 2.46 1.84
C LYS A 123 2.38 2.50 3.13
N GLU A 124 2.78 1.33 3.65
CA GLU A 124 3.53 1.22 4.90
C GLU A 124 4.87 1.96 4.83
N THR A 125 5.45 2.13 3.64
CA THR A 125 6.64 2.97 3.44
C THR A 125 6.42 4.43 3.91
N LEU A 126 5.30 5.05 3.55
CA LEU A 126 4.95 6.40 4.00
C LEU A 126 4.38 6.43 5.42
N VAL A 127 3.69 5.38 5.84
CA VAL A 127 3.21 5.26 7.22
C VAL A 127 4.39 5.24 8.18
N VAL A 128 5.39 4.40 7.93
CA VAL A 128 6.56 4.22 8.80
C VAL A 128 7.46 5.44 8.80
N ALA A 129 7.82 5.96 7.63
CA ALA A 129 8.90 6.94 7.49
C ALA A 129 8.56 8.05 6.48
N GLY A 130 7.30 8.53 6.46
CA GLY A 130 6.82 9.43 5.42
C GLY A 130 7.59 10.75 5.31
N GLU A 131 7.99 11.36 6.44
CA GLU A 131 8.84 12.56 6.44
C GLU A 131 10.18 12.29 5.76
N LEU A 132 10.86 11.22 6.16
CA LEU A 132 12.15 10.81 5.60
C LEU A 132 12.05 10.50 4.09
N ILE A 133 11.01 9.80 3.67
CA ILE A 133 10.78 9.45 2.26
C ILE A 133 10.51 10.69 1.42
N ASN A 134 9.67 11.61 1.90
CA ASN A 134 9.34 12.84 1.18
C ASN A 134 10.55 13.77 1.06
N ASP A 135 11.34 13.90 2.13
CA ASP A 135 12.57 14.68 2.09
C ASP A 135 13.58 14.09 1.10
N LEU A 136 13.72 12.77 1.10
CA LEU A 136 14.60 12.07 0.17
C LEU A 136 14.13 12.22 -1.28
N ALA A 137 12.83 12.09 -1.55
CA ALA A 137 12.24 12.23 -2.87
C ALA A 137 12.40 13.67 -3.40
N ARG A 138 12.13 14.68 -2.55
CA ARG A 138 12.31 16.10 -2.88
C ARG A 138 13.77 16.42 -3.18
N PHE A 139 14.71 15.97 -2.33
CA PHE A 139 16.13 16.17 -2.55
C PHE A 139 16.64 15.51 -3.84
N SER A 140 16.14 14.33 -4.16
CA SER A 140 16.52 13.58 -5.37
C SER A 140 15.79 14.05 -6.62
N GLY A 141 14.76 14.90 -6.50
CA GLY A 141 13.91 15.34 -7.61
C GLY A 141 13.07 14.20 -8.20
N VAL A 142 12.62 13.25 -7.37
CA VAL A 142 11.91 12.03 -7.80
C VAL A 142 10.43 12.15 -7.48
N PRO A 143 9.53 11.92 -8.46
CA PRO A 143 8.09 11.86 -8.19
C PRO A 143 7.72 10.54 -7.50
N ILE A 144 6.78 10.63 -6.55
CA ILE A 144 6.08 9.48 -5.96
C ILE A 144 4.65 9.52 -6.48
N LEU A 145 4.28 8.53 -7.29
CA LEU A 145 2.97 8.41 -7.92
C LEU A 145 2.14 7.36 -7.16
N PRO A 146 0.97 7.72 -6.61
CA PRO A 146 0.17 6.79 -5.82
C PRO A 146 -0.47 5.70 -6.69
N VAL A 147 -0.42 4.48 -6.20
CA VAL A 147 -1.09 3.30 -6.80
C VAL A 147 -2.27 2.84 -5.93
N ASP A 148 -2.24 3.09 -4.62
CA ASP A 148 -3.41 2.82 -3.78
C ASP A 148 -4.64 3.55 -4.36
N SER A 149 -5.79 2.85 -4.44
CA SER A 149 -6.95 3.32 -5.21
C SER A 149 -7.47 4.67 -4.74
N GLU A 150 -7.52 4.89 -3.45
CA GLU A 150 -7.99 6.13 -2.83
C GLU A 150 -7.03 7.30 -3.10
N HIS A 151 -5.73 7.04 -2.96
CA HIS A 151 -4.71 8.06 -3.21
C HIS A 151 -4.55 8.36 -4.70
N SER A 152 -4.66 7.35 -5.56
CA SER A 152 -4.74 7.55 -7.01
C SER A 152 -5.95 8.40 -7.38
N ALA A 153 -7.10 8.19 -6.72
CA ALA A 153 -8.30 9.00 -6.94
C ALA A 153 -8.07 10.47 -6.55
N VAL A 154 -7.51 10.73 -5.38
CA VAL A 154 -7.15 12.10 -4.94
C VAL A 154 -6.16 12.73 -5.94
N PHE A 155 -5.11 12.01 -6.33
CA PHE A 155 -4.14 12.47 -7.31
C PHE A 155 -4.79 12.82 -8.66
N GLN A 156 -5.74 12.00 -9.13
CA GLN A 156 -6.49 12.27 -10.36
C GLN A 156 -7.41 13.50 -10.23
N CYS A 157 -8.00 13.73 -9.05
CA CYS A 157 -8.81 14.92 -8.77
C CYS A 157 -7.96 16.21 -8.77
N LEU A 158 -6.69 16.10 -8.36
CA LEU A 158 -5.75 17.22 -8.31
C LEU A 158 -5.05 17.49 -9.66
N ALA A 159 -5.18 16.58 -10.63
CA ALA A 159 -4.59 16.78 -11.95
C ALA A 159 -5.19 18.04 -12.63
N GLY A 160 -4.33 19.00 -12.95
CA GLY A 160 -4.73 20.30 -13.53
C GLY A 160 -5.10 21.38 -12.53
N GLU A 161 -5.14 21.09 -11.23
CA GLU A 161 -5.49 22.03 -10.16
C GLU A 161 -4.26 22.76 -9.57
N ILE A 162 -3.38 23.22 -10.45
CA ILE A 162 -2.13 23.86 -10.04
C ILE A 162 -2.41 25.16 -9.28
N GLY A 163 -1.98 25.22 -8.01
CA GLY A 163 -2.13 26.40 -7.16
C GLY A 163 -3.48 26.51 -6.43
N ASN A 164 -4.45 25.66 -6.75
CA ASN A 164 -5.73 25.64 -6.04
C ASN A 164 -5.57 24.99 -4.66
N GLN A 165 -6.14 25.65 -3.64
CA GLN A 165 -6.00 25.21 -2.25
C GLN A 165 -6.99 24.08 -1.92
N ILE A 166 -6.48 23.04 -1.29
CA ILE A 166 -7.29 21.93 -0.78
C ILE A 166 -7.88 22.34 0.56
N GLU A 167 -9.20 22.35 0.67
CA GLU A 167 -9.89 22.46 1.96
C GLU A 167 -9.87 21.12 2.68
N LYS A 168 -10.28 20.02 1.96
CA LYS A 168 -10.30 18.67 2.53
C LYS A 168 -9.97 17.60 1.48
N VAL A 169 -9.28 16.56 1.92
CA VAL A 169 -9.21 15.26 1.27
C VAL A 169 -10.22 14.34 1.94
N ILE A 170 -11.14 13.74 1.16
CA ILE A 170 -12.19 12.86 1.66
C ILE A 170 -11.91 11.46 1.14
N LEU A 171 -11.37 10.60 2.01
CA LEU A 171 -11.06 9.21 1.72
C LEU A 171 -12.31 8.36 1.91
N THR A 172 -12.69 7.59 0.91
CA THR A 172 -13.79 6.64 1.03
C THR A 172 -13.30 5.30 1.56
N ALA A 173 -14.15 4.60 2.29
CA ALA A 173 -13.92 3.25 2.80
C ALA A 173 -15.11 2.36 2.47
N SER A 174 -14.88 1.08 2.15
CA SER A 174 -15.98 0.10 2.02
C SER A 174 -16.69 -0.15 3.37
N GLY A 175 -16.00 0.12 4.48
CA GLY A 175 -16.42 -0.21 5.84
C GLY A 175 -16.12 -1.65 6.23
N GLY A 176 -15.56 -2.45 5.33
CA GLY A 176 -15.19 -3.85 5.57
C GLY A 176 -16.39 -4.80 5.79
N PRO A 177 -16.11 -6.08 6.05
CA PRO A 177 -17.17 -7.10 6.22
C PRO A 177 -18.01 -6.92 7.49
N PHE A 178 -17.52 -6.17 8.48
CA PHE A 178 -18.15 -6.01 9.78
C PHE A 178 -18.83 -4.66 9.99
N ARG A 179 -19.01 -3.88 8.92
CA ARG A 179 -19.61 -2.53 8.95
C ARG A 179 -20.91 -2.46 9.73
N THR A 180 -21.77 -3.45 9.60
CA THR A 180 -23.09 -3.52 10.25
C THR A 180 -23.14 -4.34 11.53
N CYS A 181 -22.00 -4.92 11.97
CA CYS A 181 -21.94 -5.72 13.20
C CYS A 181 -22.00 -4.85 14.46
N THR A 182 -22.66 -5.35 15.50
CA THR A 182 -22.61 -4.75 16.84
C THR A 182 -21.29 -5.07 17.55
N MET A 183 -20.97 -4.34 18.62
CA MET A 183 -19.79 -4.65 19.45
C MET A 183 -19.81 -6.10 19.99
N GLU A 184 -20.98 -6.59 20.40
CA GLU A 184 -21.14 -7.96 20.89
C GLU A 184 -20.79 -8.97 19.78
N GLN A 185 -21.27 -8.76 18.55
CA GLN A 185 -20.95 -9.62 17.42
C GLN A 185 -19.45 -9.63 17.10
N LEU A 186 -18.78 -8.48 17.25
CA LEU A 186 -17.33 -8.37 17.01
C LEU A 186 -16.49 -9.21 17.98
N THR A 187 -17.00 -9.54 19.16
CA THR A 187 -16.28 -10.40 20.13
C THR A 187 -16.06 -11.83 19.65
N THR A 188 -16.90 -12.29 18.73
CA THR A 188 -16.92 -13.70 18.27
C THR A 188 -16.58 -13.89 16.80
N VAL A 189 -16.18 -12.81 16.09
CA VAL A 189 -15.84 -12.91 14.68
C VAL A 189 -14.57 -13.74 14.47
N THR A 190 -14.58 -14.52 13.41
CA THR A 190 -13.49 -15.41 13.03
C THR A 190 -12.66 -14.85 11.88
N LYS A 191 -11.43 -15.36 11.74
CA LYS A 191 -10.59 -15.02 10.58
C LYS A 191 -11.26 -15.33 9.24
N ALA A 192 -12.02 -16.43 9.17
CA ALA A 192 -12.73 -16.82 7.94
C ALA A 192 -13.81 -15.80 7.54
N GLN A 193 -14.45 -15.15 8.52
CA GLN A 193 -15.38 -14.06 8.28
C GLN A 193 -14.65 -12.78 7.89
N ALA A 194 -13.55 -12.45 8.58
CA ALA A 194 -12.74 -11.25 8.33
C ALA A 194 -12.06 -11.25 6.95
N LEU A 195 -11.73 -12.45 6.43
CA LEU A 195 -11.12 -12.60 5.10
C LEU A 195 -12.12 -12.49 3.93
N LYS A 196 -13.42 -12.31 4.19
CA LYS A 196 -14.46 -12.13 3.16
C LYS A 196 -14.71 -10.65 2.92
N HIS A 197 -13.85 -10.00 2.10
CA HIS A 197 -14.08 -8.61 1.74
C HIS A 197 -15.25 -8.48 0.75
N PRO A 198 -16.16 -7.48 0.91
CA PRO A 198 -17.37 -7.38 0.08
C PRO A 198 -17.10 -7.04 -1.39
N ASN A 199 -16.05 -6.26 -1.71
CA ASN A 199 -15.84 -5.66 -3.03
C ASN A 199 -14.49 -6.01 -3.67
N TRP A 200 -13.48 -6.42 -2.88
CA TRP A 200 -12.10 -6.59 -3.34
C TRP A 200 -11.59 -8.00 -3.07
N ASP A 201 -10.83 -8.55 -4.02
CA ASP A 201 -10.01 -9.75 -3.81
C ASP A 201 -8.56 -9.32 -3.51
N MET A 202 -8.14 -9.46 -2.28
CA MET A 202 -6.88 -8.92 -1.77
C MET A 202 -6.09 -9.97 -0.97
N GLY A 203 -4.81 -9.66 -0.72
CA GLY A 203 -3.99 -10.45 0.19
C GLY A 203 -4.55 -10.49 1.63
N ALA A 204 -4.23 -11.54 2.38
CA ALA A 204 -4.79 -11.78 3.71
C ALA A 204 -4.54 -10.60 4.68
N LYS A 205 -3.31 -10.06 4.72
CA LYS A 205 -2.96 -8.94 5.64
C LYS A 205 -3.86 -7.73 5.40
N ILE A 206 -3.93 -7.23 4.19
CA ILE A 206 -4.72 -6.03 3.86
C ILE A 206 -6.23 -6.28 4.02
N THR A 207 -6.70 -7.52 3.84
CA THR A 207 -8.11 -7.87 4.08
C THR A 207 -8.47 -7.76 5.57
N ILE A 208 -7.58 -8.21 6.48
CA ILE A 208 -7.77 -8.02 7.92
C ILE A 208 -7.65 -6.54 8.29
N ASP A 209 -6.72 -5.80 7.71
CA ASP A 209 -6.61 -4.35 7.90
C ASP A 209 -7.88 -3.62 7.46
N SER A 210 -8.50 -4.03 6.36
CA SER A 210 -9.79 -3.50 5.91
C SER A 210 -10.91 -3.83 6.90
N ALA A 211 -10.98 -5.08 7.36
CA ALA A 211 -11.99 -5.52 8.33
C ALA A 211 -11.93 -4.75 9.65
N SER A 212 -10.73 -4.36 10.10
CA SER A 212 -10.48 -3.61 11.34
C SER A 212 -10.46 -2.09 11.15
N MET A 213 -10.61 -1.58 9.92
CA MET A 213 -10.42 -0.18 9.52
C MET A 213 -8.97 0.33 9.68
N MET A 214 -7.99 -0.51 9.99
CA MET A 214 -6.58 -0.12 10.03
C MET A 214 -6.07 0.24 8.63
N ASN A 215 -6.54 -0.43 7.59
CA ASN A 215 -6.18 -0.06 6.21
C ASN A 215 -6.49 1.43 5.95
N LYS A 216 -7.71 1.85 6.31
CA LYS A 216 -8.12 3.27 6.18
C LYS A 216 -7.33 4.18 7.11
N GLY A 217 -6.97 3.70 8.29
CA GLY A 217 -6.06 4.42 9.20
C GLY A 217 -4.69 4.68 8.58
N PHE A 218 -4.09 3.70 7.91
CA PHE A 218 -2.83 3.87 7.20
C PHE A 218 -2.96 4.81 6.00
N GLU A 219 -4.06 4.75 5.29
CA GLU A 219 -4.35 5.65 4.17
C GLU A 219 -4.50 7.11 4.62
N VAL A 220 -5.05 7.38 5.78
CA VAL A 220 -5.09 8.72 6.39
C VAL A 220 -3.66 9.25 6.61
N ILE A 221 -2.74 8.40 7.11
CA ILE A 221 -1.34 8.78 7.32
C ILE A 221 -0.63 8.99 5.97
N GLU A 222 -0.86 8.11 5.00
CA GLU A 222 -0.29 8.19 3.66
C GLU A 222 -0.73 9.47 2.93
N ALA A 223 -2.02 9.84 3.02
CA ALA A 223 -2.58 11.05 2.41
C ALA A 223 -1.87 12.33 2.85
N LYS A 224 -1.54 12.46 4.14
CA LYS A 224 -0.74 13.58 4.65
C LYS A 224 0.57 13.74 3.88
N TRP A 225 1.27 12.63 3.67
CA TRP A 225 2.59 12.65 3.05
C TRP A 225 2.55 12.83 1.53
N LEU A 226 1.58 12.23 0.85
CA LEU A 226 1.44 12.35 -0.60
C LEU A 226 0.96 13.73 -1.04
N PHE A 227 0.03 14.33 -0.30
CA PHE A 227 -0.65 15.56 -0.73
C PHE A 227 -0.25 16.80 0.09
N GLY A 228 0.59 16.64 1.12
CA GLY A 228 1.05 17.75 1.94
C GLY A 228 -0.06 18.41 2.77
N VAL A 229 -1.17 17.71 3.00
CA VAL A 229 -2.32 18.20 3.77
C VAL A 229 -2.11 18.00 5.27
N ARG A 230 -2.75 18.86 6.08
CA ARG A 230 -2.74 18.71 7.52
C ARG A 230 -3.68 17.60 7.99
N PRO A 231 -3.46 17.02 9.18
CA PRO A 231 -4.33 15.96 9.72
C PRO A 231 -5.81 16.35 9.80
N ASP A 232 -6.11 17.61 10.10
CA ASP A 232 -7.48 18.17 10.19
C ASP A 232 -8.17 18.34 8.82
N GLN A 233 -7.42 18.28 7.74
CA GLN A 233 -7.92 18.31 6.36
C GLN A 233 -8.23 16.91 5.78
N ILE A 234 -8.02 15.82 6.54
CA ILE A 234 -8.27 14.47 6.06
C ILE A 234 -9.49 13.89 6.75
N GLU A 235 -10.54 13.66 5.98
CA GLU A 235 -11.80 13.09 6.44
C GLU A 235 -12.00 11.69 5.85
N VAL A 236 -12.58 10.78 6.62
CA VAL A 236 -12.98 9.44 6.17
C VAL A 236 -14.48 9.34 6.11
N VAL A 237 -15.02 8.84 5.01
CA VAL A 237 -16.42 8.48 4.86
C VAL A 237 -16.56 7.03 4.43
N VAL A 238 -17.55 6.32 4.96
CA VAL A 238 -17.86 4.97 4.53
C VAL A 238 -18.77 5.05 3.31
N HIS A 239 -18.33 4.43 2.21
CA HIS A 239 -19.06 4.32 0.94
C HIS A 239 -19.11 2.85 0.51
N PRO A 240 -20.16 2.11 0.90
CA PRO A 240 -20.20 0.66 0.76
C PRO A 240 -20.09 0.16 -0.68
N GLN A 241 -20.58 0.93 -1.64
CA GLN A 241 -20.55 0.57 -3.06
C GLN A 241 -19.15 0.61 -3.66
N SER A 242 -18.19 1.34 -3.02
CA SER A 242 -16.81 1.50 -3.47
C SER A 242 -16.66 1.94 -4.93
N VAL A 243 -17.61 2.72 -5.43
CA VAL A 243 -17.62 3.30 -6.79
C VAL A 243 -16.88 4.63 -6.81
N ILE A 244 -17.10 5.47 -5.79
CA ILE A 244 -16.29 6.66 -5.55
C ILE A 244 -15.07 6.21 -4.77
N HIS A 245 -13.89 6.35 -5.38
CA HIS A 245 -12.66 5.91 -4.74
C HIS A 245 -12.09 6.93 -3.76
N SER A 246 -12.25 8.22 -3.99
CA SER A 246 -12.04 9.33 -3.04
C SER A 246 -12.42 10.66 -3.67
N MET A 247 -12.38 11.74 -2.88
CA MET A 247 -12.79 13.07 -3.30
C MET A 247 -11.82 14.13 -2.74
N VAL A 248 -11.80 15.29 -3.40
CA VAL A 248 -11.12 16.50 -2.94
C VAL A 248 -12.12 17.65 -2.90
N GLN A 249 -12.24 18.31 -1.77
CA GLN A 249 -12.96 19.57 -1.61
C GLN A 249 -11.97 20.73 -1.64
N PHE A 250 -12.26 21.73 -2.48
CA PHE A 250 -11.47 22.95 -2.59
C PHE A 250 -12.05 24.08 -1.77
N GLU A 251 -11.27 25.13 -1.50
CA GLU A 251 -11.69 26.28 -0.66
C GLU A 251 -12.90 27.06 -1.22
N ASP A 252 -13.20 26.93 -2.52
CA ASP A 252 -14.41 27.50 -3.14
C ASP A 252 -15.69 26.65 -2.89
N GLY A 253 -15.55 25.51 -2.19
CA GLY A 253 -16.61 24.57 -1.89
C GLY A 253 -16.86 23.53 -2.98
N ALA A 254 -16.15 23.58 -4.12
CA ALA A 254 -16.27 22.56 -5.15
C ALA A 254 -15.69 21.22 -4.66
N VAL A 255 -16.37 20.11 -5.00
CA VAL A 255 -15.89 18.76 -4.71
C VAL A 255 -15.66 18.01 -6.02
N LYS A 256 -14.42 17.52 -6.21
CA LYS A 256 -14.09 16.60 -7.32
C LYS A 256 -13.97 15.18 -6.79
N ALA A 257 -14.51 14.22 -7.51
CA ALA A 257 -14.48 12.81 -7.18
C ALA A 257 -13.98 11.99 -8.37
N GLN A 258 -13.19 10.95 -8.09
CA GLN A 258 -12.87 9.95 -9.11
C GLN A 258 -13.73 8.72 -8.88
N LEU A 259 -14.41 8.28 -9.93
CA LEU A 259 -15.30 7.13 -9.94
C LEU A 259 -14.74 6.05 -10.87
N GLY A 260 -14.98 4.78 -10.51
CA GLY A 260 -14.61 3.63 -11.34
C GLY A 260 -15.09 2.33 -10.72
N MET A 261 -14.94 1.24 -11.48
CA MET A 261 -15.10 -0.10 -10.92
C MET A 261 -13.90 -0.44 -10.04
N PRO A 262 -14.07 -1.26 -8.98
CA PRO A 262 -12.97 -1.74 -8.15
C PRO A 262 -11.99 -2.60 -8.96
N ASP A 263 -10.94 -1.99 -9.49
CA ASP A 263 -9.91 -2.66 -10.32
C ASP A 263 -8.57 -1.93 -10.18
N MET A 264 -7.59 -2.60 -9.58
CA MET A 264 -6.28 -2.00 -9.33
C MET A 264 -5.46 -1.76 -10.61
N ARG A 265 -5.81 -2.37 -11.75
CA ARG A 265 -5.14 -2.10 -13.02
C ARG A 265 -5.28 -0.65 -13.46
N LEU A 266 -6.41 0.00 -13.12
CA LEU A 266 -6.63 1.41 -13.46
C LEU A 266 -5.62 2.34 -12.75
N PRO A 267 -5.48 2.34 -11.42
CA PRO A 267 -4.49 3.19 -10.75
C PRO A 267 -3.04 2.79 -11.08
N ILE A 268 -2.74 1.50 -11.30
CA ILE A 268 -1.43 1.04 -11.75
C ILE A 268 -1.09 1.64 -13.12
N GLN A 269 -2.00 1.49 -14.09
CA GLN A 269 -1.81 2.04 -15.43
C GLN A 269 -1.64 3.56 -15.38
N TYR A 270 -2.46 4.26 -14.59
CA TYR A 270 -2.35 5.71 -14.48
C TYR A 270 -1.01 6.15 -13.89
N ALA A 271 -0.49 5.46 -12.86
CA ALA A 271 0.84 5.74 -12.32
C ALA A 271 1.94 5.49 -13.38
N PHE A 272 1.81 4.47 -14.21
CA PHE A 272 2.79 4.18 -15.26
C PHE A 272 2.75 5.18 -16.42
N SER A 273 1.56 5.66 -16.79
CA SER A 273 1.35 6.50 -17.96
C SER A 273 1.32 7.99 -17.67
N TYR A 274 1.19 8.41 -16.40
CA TYR A 274 1.02 9.82 -16.05
C TYR A 274 2.00 10.74 -16.80
N PRO A 275 1.52 11.86 -17.39
CA PRO A 275 0.17 12.44 -17.24
C PRO A 275 -0.89 11.87 -18.22
N ASP A 276 -0.54 10.95 -19.09
CA ASP A 276 -1.41 10.44 -20.15
C ASP A 276 -2.42 9.40 -19.62
N ARG A 277 -3.55 9.24 -20.33
CA ARG A 277 -4.52 8.17 -20.11
C ARG A 277 -4.52 7.22 -21.29
N LEU A 278 -4.02 6.01 -21.08
CA LEU A 278 -4.01 4.99 -22.11
C LEU A 278 -5.38 4.31 -22.23
N LYS A 279 -5.69 3.82 -23.41
CA LYS A 279 -6.87 2.99 -23.66
C LYS A 279 -6.70 1.68 -22.90
N ALA A 280 -7.75 1.21 -22.22
CA ALA A 280 -7.73 -0.01 -21.44
C ALA A 280 -8.99 -0.86 -21.70
N SER A 281 -8.84 -2.17 -21.51
CA SER A 281 -9.94 -3.16 -21.59
C SER A 281 -10.70 -3.34 -20.27
N PHE A 282 -10.30 -2.62 -19.22
CA PHE A 282 -10.87 -2.76 -17.85
C PHE A 282 -12.37 -2.48 -17.82
N PRO A 283 -13.11 -3.07 -16.85
CA PRO A 283 -14.54 -2.84 -16.68
C PRO A 283 -14.87 -1.36 -16.59
N ARG A 284 -15.98 -0.97 -17.22
CA ARG A 284 -16.49 0.41 -17.19
C ARG A 284 -17.61 0.52 -16.18
N LEU A 285 -17.66 1.65 -15.46
CA LEU A 285 -18.80 1.99 -14.62
C LEU A 285 -20.02 2.20 -15.51
N ASP A 286 -21.11 1.50 -15.19
CA ASP A 286 -22.42 1.65 -15.85
C ASP A 286 -23.41 2.27 -14.86
N PHE A 287 -23.81 3.50 -15.09
CA PHE A 287 -24.78 4.22 -14.27
C PHE A 287 -26.20 3.64 -14.34
N LYS A 288 -26.50 2.74 -15.28
CA LYS A 288 -27.77 2.00 -15.28
C LYS A 288 -27.81 0.94 -14.18
N LEU A 289 -26.64 0.44 -13.77
CA LEU A 289 -26.50 -0.56 -12.70
C LEU A 289 -26.17 0.11 -11.37
N CYS A 290 -25.44 1.22 -11.39
CA CYS A 290 -25.09 2.01 -10.21
C CYS A 290 -26.10 3.16 -10.04
N THR A 291 -27.25 2.86 -9.44
CA THR A 291 -28.35 3.81 -9.30
C THR A 291 -28.34 4.57 -7.97
N GLU A 292 -27.51 4.15 -7.01
CA GLU A 292 -27.44 4.73 -5.67
C GLU A 292 -25.99 4.79 -5.15
N LEU A 293 -25.64 5.91 -4.56
CA LEU A 293 -24.37 6.16 -3.89
C LEU A 293 -24.69 6.63 -2.48
N THR A 294 -24.27 5.86 -1.48
CA THR A 294 -24.55 6.14 -0.07
C THR A 294 -23.29 6.41 0.73
N PHE A 295 -23.42 7.21 1.77
CA PHE A 295 -22.32 7.59 2.65
C PHE A 295 -22.75 7.47 4.11
N GLU A 296 -21.83 6.97 4.95
CA GLU A 296 -22.00 6.82 6.39
C GLU A 296 -20.77 7.39 7.12
N GLN A 297 -20.96 7.83 8.35
CA GLN A 297 -19.82 8.21 9.18
C GLN A 297 -19.10 6.96 9.71
N PRO A 298 -17.75 6.94 9.76
CA PRO A 298 -17.02 5.83 10.35
C PRO A 298 -17.23 5.77 11.86
N ASP A 299 -17.45 4.58 12.39
CA ASP A 299 -17.58 4.35 13.83
C ASP A 299 -16.22 4.03 14.46
N THR A 300 -15.54 5.05 14.95
CA THR A 300 -14.21 4.92 15.58
C THR A 300 -14.24 4.27 16.96
N THR A 301 -15.42 4.10 17.59
CA THR A 301 -15.58 3.36 18.82
C THR A 301 -15.54 1.86 18.56
N ARG A 302 -16.31 1.38 17.58
CA ARG A 302 -16.29 -0.03 17.16
C ARG A 302 -15.00 -0.42 16.46
N PHE A 303 -14.47 0.46 15.63
CA PHE A 303 -13.24 0.25 14.87
C PHE A 303 -12.11 1.13 15.44
N ARG A 304 -11.67 0.76 16.64
CA ARG A 304 -10.66 1.48 17.42
C ARG A 304 -9.36 1.71 16.63
N ASN A 305 -9.01 0.81 15.71
CA ASN A 305 -7.81 0.92 14.88
C ASN A 305 -7.77 2.21 14.05
N LEU A 306 -8.90 2.68 13.51
CA LEU A 306 -8.96 3.95 12.80
C LEU A 306 -8.65 5.13 13.75
N ALA A 307 -9.19 5.11 14.97
CA ALA A 307 -8.88 6.13 15.96
C ALA A 307 -7.40 6.13 16.38
N LEU A 308 -6.79 4.95 16.57
CA LEU A 308 -5.37 4.81 16.89
C LEU A 308 -4.47 5.34 15.76
N ALA A 309 -4.86 5.15 14.51
CA ALA A 309 -4.13 5.72 13.37
C ALA A 309 -4.22 7.26 13.34
N TYR A 310 -5.38 7.86 13.61
CA TYR A 310 -5.50 9.31 13.77
C TYR A 310 -4.67 9.83 14.95
N GLU A 311 -4.66 9.12 16.08
CA GLU A 311 -3.81 9.47 17.23
C GLU A 311 -2.32 9.44 16.82
N ALA A 312 -1.89 8.38 16.11
CA ALA A 312 -0.51 8.29 15.63
C ALA A 312 -0.17 9.41 14.65
N LEU A 313 -1.08 9.78 13.75
CA LEU A 313 -0.92 10.87 12.80
C LEU A 313 -0.73 12.22 13.52
N HIS A 314 -1.52 12.48 14.56
CA HIS A 314 -1.42 13.72 15.35
C HIS A 314 -0.16 13.78 16.21
N ARG A 315 0.26 12.65 16.80
CA ARG A 315 1.50 12.56 17.57
C ARG A 315 2.74 12.67 16.71
N ALA A 316 2.66 12.22 15.45
CA ALA A 316 3.77 12.21 14.49
C ALA A 316 5.03 11.44 14.98
N GLY A 317 6.24 11.85 14.55
CA GLY A 317 7.47 11.19 14.93
C GLY A 317 7.49 9.70 14.54
N ASN A 318 7.95 8.84 15.45
CA ASN A 318 7.96 7.39 15.24
C ASN A 318 6.62 6.70 15.57
N MET A 319 5.58 7.42 16.00
CA MET A 319 4.33 6.81 16.42
C MET A 319 3.63 5.99 15.32
N PRO A 320 3.55 6.48 14.06
CA PRO A 320 2.98 5.67 12.98
C PRO A 320 3.79 4.39 12.69
N CYS A 321 5.12 4.43 12.85
CA CYS A 321 5.98 3.23 12.75
C CYS A 321 5.61 2.21 13.82
N ILE A 322 5.39 2.65 15.06
CA ILE A 322 4.96 1.79 16.18
C ILE A 322 3.63 1.12 15.86
N VAL A 323 2.65 1.89 15.38
CA VAL A 323 1.33 1.35 15.00
C VAL A 323 1.46 0.32 13.88
N ASN A 324 2.27 0.61 12.85
CA ASN A 324 2.48 -0.33 11.75
C ASN A 324 3.12 -1.65 12.24
N ALA A 325 4.19 -1.57 13.02
CA ALA A 325 4.89 -2.73 13.54
C ALA A 325 3.98 -3.61 14.41
N ALA A 326 3.25 -2.98 15.36
CA ALA A 326 2.27 -3.67 16.19
C ALA A 326 1.15 -4.31 15.37
N ASN A 327 0.63 -3.59 14.37
CA ASN A 327 -0.43 -4.10 13.50
C ASN A 327 0.03 -5.33 12.70
N GLU A 328 1.22 -5.33 12.14
CA GLU A 328 1.74 -6.50 11.42
C GLU A 328 1.81 -7.74 12.35
N VAL A 329 2.22 -7.57 13.59
CA VAL A 329 2.29 -8.64 14.59
C VAL A 329 0.90 -9.16 14.95
N VAL A 330 -0.05 -8.28 15.31
CA VAL A 330 -1.39 -8.71 15.74
C VAL A 330 -2.20 -9.30 14.59
N VAL A 331 -2.03 -8.82 13.36
CA VAL A 331 -2.67 -9.41 12.17
C VAL A 331 -2.14 -10.82 11.92
N ALA A 332 -0.82 -11.03 12.02
CA ALA A 332 -0.23 -12.36 11.90
C ALA A 332 -0.74 -13.30 13.00
N ALA A 333 -0.87 -12.84 14.25
CA ALA A 333 -1.39 -13.59 15.37
C ALA A 333 -2.88 -13.92 15.20
N PHE A 334 -3.70 -12.98 14.72
CA PHE A 334 -5.12 -13.20 14.43
C PHE A 334 -5.32 -14.26 13.33
N LEU A 335 -4.54 -14.22 12.28
CA LEU A 335 -4.55 -15.23 11.21
C LEU A 335 -4.16 -16.63 11.71
N GLN A 336 -3.44 -16.72 12.83
CA GLN A 336 -3.07 -17.96 13.53
C GLN A 336 -4.01 -18.32 14.69
N ASP A 337 -5.12 -17.60 14.87
CA ASP A 337 -6.08 -17.76 15.97
C ASP A 337 -5.48 -17.59 17.39
N LYS A 338 -4.41 -16.80 17.51
CA LYS A 338 -3.73 -16.54 18.81
C LYS A 338 -4.31 -15.33 19.55
N ILE A 339 -5.03 -14.46 18.87
CA ILE A 339 -5.65 -13.26 19.43
C ILE A 339 -7.04 -13.07 18.83
N SER A 340 -7.96 -12.47 19.60
CA SER A 340 -9.30 -12.11 19.12
C SER A 340 -9.25 -10.86 18.21
N PHE A 341 -10.33 -10.64 17.45
CA PHE A 341 -10.44 -9.46 16.57
C PHE A 341 -10.32 -8.15 17.37
N LEU A 342 -11.03 -8.00 18.47
CA LEU A 342 -10.93 -6.81 19.33
C LEU A 342 -9.60 -6.73 20.08
N GLY A 343 -9.00 -7.86 20.45
CA GLY A 343 -7.68 -7.90 21.07
C GLY A 343 -6.58 -7.29 20.22
N MET A 344 -6.73 -7.27 18.88
CA MET A 344 -5.75 -6.61 18.01
C MET A 344 -5.58 -5.12 18.36
N SER A 345 -6.67 -4.38 18.49
CA SER A 345 -6.61 -2.95 18.85
C SER A 345 -6.04 -2.71 20.25
N GLU A 346 -6.36 -3.58 21.22
CA GLU A 346 -5.84 -3.48 22.57
C GLU A 346 -4.30 -3.63 22.62
N VAL A 347 -3.76 -4.61 21.88
CA VAL A 347 -2.31 -4.83 21.81
C VAL A 347 -1.64 -3.65 21.12
N ILE A 348 -2.20 -3.11 20.02
CA ILE A 348 -1.66 -1.93 19.34
C ILE A 348 -1.61 -0.74 20.31
N GLU A 349 -2.71 -0.44 21.00
CA GLU A 349 -2.80 0.68 21.95
C GLU A 349 -1.80 0.56 23.10
N LYS A 350 -1.66 -0.65 23.68
CA LYS A 350 -0.66 -0.92 24.71
C LYS A 350 0.78 -0.78 24.20
N THR A 351 1.04 -1.21 22.97
CA THR A 351 2.36 -1.05 22.32
C THR A 351 2.70 0.43 22.13
N MET A 352 1.74 1.23 21.63
CA MET A 352 1.90 2.70 21.48
C MET A 352 2.25 3.41 22.80
N SER A 353 1.80 2.86 23.92
CA SER A 353 2.08 3.45 25.25
C SER A 353 3.42 3.01 25.85
N ARG A 354 4.00 1.89 25.39
CA ARG A 354 5.21 1.28 25.97
C ARG A 354 6.49 1.59 25.22
N VAL A 355 6.41 1.76 23.90
CA VAL A 355 7.57 2.08 23.06
C VAL A 355 7.96 3.54 23.24
N SER A 356 9.26 3.81 23.31
CA SER A 356 9.80 5.16 23.47
C SER A 356 9.45 6.05 22.29
N TYR A 357 8.89 7.23 22.57
CA TYR A 357 8.56 8.22 21.56
C TYR A 357 9.78 9.01 21.09
N LEU A 358 9.96 9.13 19.78
CA LEU A 358 10.99 9.94 19.12
C LEU A 358 10.31 10.92 18.16
N GLN A 359 10.55 12.21 18.36
CA GLN A 359 9.90 13.26 17.55
C GLN A 359 10.45 13.38 16.13
N LYS A 360 11.77 13.20 15.95
CA LYS A 360 12.46 13.30 14.66
C LYS A 360 13.38 12.08 14.48
N PRO A 361 12.81 10.91 14.14
CA PRO A 361 13.58 9.70 14.00
C PRO A 361 14.42 9.71 12.71
N THR A 362 15.64 9.19 12.81
CA THR A 362 16.48 8.82 11.66
C THR A 362 16.02 7.48 11.07
N TYR A 363 16.65 7.04 9.99
CA TYR A 363 16.36 5.71 9.43
C TYR A 363 16.70 4.60 10.44
N GLU A 364 17.83 4.72 11.14
CA GLU A 364 18.28 3.78 12.16
C GLU A 364 17.28 3.74 13.35
N ASP A 365 16.75 4.91 13.73
CA ASP A 365 15.71 5.00 14.76
C ASP A 365 14.41 4.30 14.34
N TYR A 366 14.01 4.40 13.05
CA TYR A 366 12.86 3.64 12.55
C TYR A 366 13.11 2.13 12.57
N VAL A 367 14.31 1.67 12.23
CA VAL A 367 14.70 0.25 12.33
C VAL A 367 14.62 -0.24 13.78
N ALA A 368 15.16 0.53 14.72
CA ALA A 368 15.12 0.20 16.14
C ALA A 368 13.69 0.23 16.71
N THR A 369 12.90 1.25 16.33
CA THR A 369 11.49 1.39 16.73
C THR A 369 10.63 0.21 16.23
N ASP A 370 10.77 -0.18 14.97
CA ASP A 370 10.03 -1.33 14.40
C ASP A 370 10.36 -2.62 15.17
N ALA A 371 11.66 -2.87 15.42
CA ALA A 371 12.09 -4.05 16.17
C ALA A 371 11.56 -4.07 17.62
N GLU A 372 11.64 -2.93 18.33
CA GLU A 372 11.13 -2.80 19.70
C GLU A 372 9.61 -2.95 19.76
N ALA A 373 8.87 -2.30 18.85
CA ALA A 373 7.42 -2.38 18.81
C ALA A 373 6.93 -3.80 18.52
N ARG A 374 7.59 -4.54 17.62
CA ARG A 374 7.29 -5.95 17.36
C ARG A 374 7.48 -6.81 18.60
N ARG A 375 8.63 -6.69 19.25
CA ARG A 375 8.93 -7.44 20.47
C ARG A 375 7.89 -7.19 21.58
N ILE A 376 7.53 -5.92 21.80
CA ILE A 376 6.51 -5.55 22.79
C ILE A 376 5.12 -6.08 22.42
N ALA A 377 4.73 -5.98 21.13
CA ALA A 377 3.47 -6.52 20.67
C ALA A 377 3.39 -8.05 20.82
N GLU A 378 4.47 -8.77 20.54
CA GLU A 378 4.58 -10.23 20.73
C GLU A 378 4.46 -10.62 22.21
N GLU A 379 5.03 -9.84 23.14
CA GLU A 379 4.91 -10.07 24.60
C GLU A 379 3.50 -9.80 25.14
N LEU A 380 2.66 -9.10 24.40
CA LEU A 380 1.30 -8.75 24.80
C LEU A 380 0.22 -9.71 24.27
N ILE A 381 0.59 -10.61 23.36
CA ILE A 381 -0.27 -11.69 22.82
C ILE A 381 -0.21 -12.92 23.71
#